data_1e3f13738295c591a082dcad2c2bcd1c
#
_entry.id   1e3f13738295c591a082dcad2c2bcd1c
#
_cell.length_a   1.000
_cell.length_b   1.000
_cell.length_c   1.000
_cell.angle_alpha   90.00
_cell.angle_beta   90.00
_cell.angle_gamma   90.00
#
_symmetry.space_group_name_H-M   'P 1'
#
loop_
_entity.id
_entity.type
_entity.pdbx_description
1 polymer ?
#
loop_
_entity_poly.entity_id
_entity_poly.type
_entity_poly.pdbx_seq_one_letter_code
_entity_poly.pdbx_strand_id
1 'polypeptide(L)'
;VEACPYKKAMYNGQTKISEKCIACYPRLEGEDNHITPDGVSIETRCMSSCVGKIRMQGLVKMNHDGIWGKDEENPLYWMVQKEKVALPLYPQFGTEPNIFYIPPRWAPRAYLTQMFGPGVEQAIDRYSAPSRELMAILQLFRAQREVIYKYQIKKGPKIYEKKVTLSDGSKTALEIFNDTVIGYNEKGKECVRTTVDEPMYERPGIHFNSI
;
A
#
# COMPACT_ATOMS: atom_id res chain seq x y z
N VAL A 1 -9.41 -21.01 15.15
CA VAL A 1 -10.28 -19.84 14.93
C VAL A 1 -10.17 -18.86 16.08
N GLU A 2 -10.37 -19.30 17.32
CA GLU A 2 -10.38 -18.44 18.51
C GLU A 2 -9.04 -17.75 18.78
N ALA A 3 -7.93 -18.43 18.55
CA ALA A 3 -6.59 -17.92 18.80
C ALA A 3 -6.14 -16.81 17.83
N CYS A 4 -6.86 -16.57 16.73
CA CYS A 4 -6.47 -15.53 15.78
C CYS A 4 -6.75 -14.14 16.33
N PRO A 5 -5.75 -13.29 16.64
CA PRO A 5 -5.96 -11.96 17.19
C PRO A 5 -6.69 -11.03 16.22
N TYR A 6 -6.54 -11.25 14.91
CA TYR A 6 -7.20 -10.49 13.84
C TYR A 6 -8.60 -11.05 13.47
N LYS A 7 -9.04 -12.16 14.08
CA LYS A 7 -10.32 -12.83 13.81
C LYS A 7 -10.55 -13.10 12.30
N LYS A 8 -9.51 -13.56 11.62
CA LYS A 8 -9.54 -13.83 10.17
C LYS A 8 -9.52 -15.33 9.81
N ALA A 9 -9.39 -16.21 10.77
CA ALA A 9 -9.61 -17.64 10.59
C ALA A 9 -11.09 -17.95 10.79
N MET A 10 -11.72 -18.61 9.81
CA MET A 10 -13.16 -18.93 9.81
C MET A 10 -13.37 -20.42 9.88
N TYR A 11 -14.46 -20.83 10.52
CA TYR A 11 -14.88 -22.22 10.52
C TYR A 11 -15.97 -22.43 9.46
N ASN A 12 -15.73 -23.37 8.55
CA ASN A 12 -16.72 -23.76 7.54
C ASN A 12 -17.61 -24.87 8.12
N GLY A 13 -18.87 -24.55 8.39
CA GLY A 13 -19.82 -25.49 8.98
C GLY A 13 -20.19 -26.67 8.05
N GLN A 14 -20.02 -26.54 6.74
CA GLN A 14 -20.29 -27.60 5.77
C GLN A 14 -19.15 -28.61 5.72
N THR A 15 -17.91 -28.10 5.51
CA THR A 15 -16.71 -28.95 5.38
C THR A 15 -16.13 -29.39 6.72
N LYS A 16 -16.58 -28.80 7.83
CA LYS A 16 -16.09 -29.04 9.20
C LYS A 16 -14.61 -28.73 9.41
N ILE A 17 -14.03 -27.86 8.58
CA ILE A 17 -12.63 -27.44 8.70
C ILE A 17 -12.50 -25.92 8.96
N SER A 18 -11.35 -25.54 9.54
CA SER A 18 -10.97 -24.15 9.68
C SER A 18 -10.30 -23.67 8.39
N GLU A 19 -10.77 -22.56 7.87
CA GLU A 19 -10.33 -21.98 6.62
C GLU A 19 -9.73 -20.58 6.84
N LYS A 20 -8.76 -20.22 6.03
CA LYS A 20 -8.15 -18.89 6.01
C LYS A 20 -7.70 -18.54 4.61
N CYS A 21 -7.70 -17.24 4.28
CA CYS A 21 -7.10 -16.74 3.06
C CYS A 21 -5.62 -17.18 2.95
N ILE A 22 -5.27 -17.80 1.84
CA ILE A 22 -3.90 -18.23 1.48
C ILE A 22 -3.12 -17.17 0.71
N ALA A 23 -3.63 -15.95 0.61
CA ALA A 23 -3.07 -14.84 -0.17
C ALA A 23 -2.87 -15.14 -1.68
N CYS A 24 -3.57 -16.14 -2.24
CA CYS A 24 -3.42 -16.59 -3.64
C CYS A 24 -1.95 -16.97 -3.95
N TYR A 25 -1.25 -17.64 -3.03
CA TYR A 25 0.19 -17.90 -3.16
C TYR A 25 0.61 -18.52 -4.50
N PRO A 26 -0.14 -19.46 -5.15
CA PRO A 26 0.27 -19.99 -6.44
C PRO A 26 0.36 -18.90 -7.54
N ARG A 27 -0.45 -17.87 -7.44
CA ARG A 27 -0.39 -16.72 -8.37
C ARG A 27 0.79 -15.81 -8.07
N LEU A 28 1.10 -15.62 -6.79
CA LEU A 28 2.21 -14.78 -6.33
C LEU A 28 3.57 -15.41 -6.61
N GLU A 29 3.63 -16.73 -6.55
CA GLU A 29 4.86 -17.49 -6.82
C GLU A 29 5.02 -17.87 -8.30
N GLY A 30 4.08 -17.47 -9.16
CA GLY A 30 4.11 -17.77 -10.58
C GLY A 30 3.85 -19.24 -10.92
N GLU A 31 3.28 -20.00 -9.97
CA GLU A 31 3.02 -21.45 -10.12
C GLU A 31 1.67 -21.77 -10.79
N ASP A 32 0.82 -20.77 -10.98
CA ASP A 32 -0.46 -20.95 -11.67
C ASP A 32 -0.26 -20.94 -13.20
N ASN A 33 0.06 -22.09 -13.76
CA ASN A 33 0.37 -22.27 -15.17
C ASN A 33 -0.74 -21.84 -16.14
N HIS A 34 -1.99 -21.68 -15.69
CA HIS A 34 -3.09 -21.17 -16.51
C HIS A 34 -3.08 -19.65 -16.61
N ILE A 35 -2.56 -18.97 -15.62
CA ILE A 35 -2.63 -17.52 -15.47
C ILE A 35 -1.26 -16.88 -15.60
N THR A 36 -0.22 -17.60 -15.20
CA THR A 36 1.19 -17.16 -15.27
C THR A 36 2.04 -18.14 -16.08
N PRO A 37 1.76 -18.33 -17.39
CA PRO A 37 2.44 -19.35 -18.19
C PRO A 37 3.95 -19.11 -18.31
N ASP A 38 4.41 -17.89 -18.11
CA ASP A 38 5.81 -17.49 -18.07
C ASP A 38 6.41 -17.49 -16.65
N GLY A 39 5.65 -17.95 -15.65
CA GLY A 39 6.08 -18.03 -14.24
C GLY A 39 6.32 -16.66 -13.61
N VAL A 40 5.63 -15.62 -14.06
CA VAL A 40 5.70 -14.27 -13.47
C VAL A 40 4.64 -14.10 -12.40
N SER A 41 5.02 -13.58 -11.25
CA SER A 41 4.10 -13.26 -10.16
C SER A 41 3.05 -12.22 -10.59
N ILE A 42 1.78 -12.54 -10.41
CA ILE A 42 0.67 -11.64 -10.71
C ILE A 42 -0.14 -11.27 -9.46
N GLU A 43 -0.97 -10.24 -9.58
CA GLU A 43 -1.80 -9.75 -8.47
C GLU A 43 -2.78 -10.80 -7.93
N THR A 44 -3.10 -10.70 -6.63
CA THR A 44 -4.14 -11.53 -6.01
C THR A 44 -5.53 -11.23 -6.55
N ARG A 45 -6.48 -12.16 -6.40
CA ARG A 45 -7.87 -11.96 -6.84
C ARG A 45 -8.54 -10.75 -6.20
N CYS A 46 -8.28 -10.48 -4.93
CA CYS A 46 -8.84 -9.31 -4.26
C CYS A 46 -8.28 -7.97 -4.79
N MET A 47 -7.10 -7.96 -5.40
CA MET A 47 -6.57 -6.81 -6.12
C MET A 47 -7.23 -6.66 -7.49
N SER A 48 -7.32 -7.76 -8.27
CA SER A 48 -7.96 -7.75 -9.59
C SER A 48 -9.39 -7.22 -9.51
N SER A 49 -10.14 -7.64 -8.48
CA SER A 49 -11.54 -7.28 -8.27
C SER A 49 -11.74 -5.89 -7.64
N CYS A 50 -10.68 -5.24 -7.18
CA CYS A 50 -10.81 -3.96 -6.49
C CYS A 50 -11.08 -2.83 -7.49
N VAL A 51 -12.29 -2.33 -7.54
CA VAL A 51 -12.69 -1.21 -8.42
C VAL A 51 -11.93 0.07 -8.08
N GLY A 52 -11.73 0.36 -6.79
CA GLY A 52 -11.02 1.57 -6.34
C GLY A 52 -9.51 1.51 -6.49
N LYS A 53 -8.93 0.35 -6.84
CA LYS A 53 -7.47 0.15 -6.95
C LYS A 53 -6.68 0.69 -5.76
N ILE A 54 -7.19 0.41 -4.54
CA ILE A 54 -6.64 0.89 -3.27
C ILE A 54 -5.65 -0.10 -2.63
N ARG A 55 -5.22 -1.11 -3.36
CA ARG A 55 -4.31 -2.15 -2.87
C ARG A 55 -3.08 -2.21 -3.76
N MET A 56 -1.91 -2.27 -3.13
CA MET A 56 -0.65 -2.56 -3.79
C MET A 56 -0.11 -3.89 -3.30
N GLN A 57 0.55 -4.60 -4.17
CA GLN A 57 1.21 -5.84 -3.88
C GLN A 57 2.59 -5.86 -4.51
N GLY A 58 3.56 -6.40 -3.78
CA GLY A 58 4.93 -6.54 -4.23
C GLY A 58 5.63 -7.64 -3.46
N LEU A 59 6.84 -7.97 -3.89
CA LEU A 59 7.77 -8.84 -3.19
C LEU A 59 8.83 -7.99 -2.52
N VAL A 60 9.27 -8.38 -1.34
CA VAL A 60 10.35 -7.73 -0.59
C VAL A 60 11.48 -8.74 -0.35
N LYS A 61 12.71 -8.25 -0.33
CA LYS A 61 13.85 -9.07 0.09
C LYS A 61 13.80 -9.30 1.59
N MET A 62 13.99 -10.55 2.00
CA MET A 62 14.11 -10.92 3.41
C MET A 62 15.53 -11.39 3.68
N ASN A 63 16.07 -11.02 4.84
CA ASN A 63 17.30 -11.58 5.37
C ASN A 63 17.03 -12.95 6.00
N HIS A 64 18.09 -13.69 6.33
CA HIS A 64 17.98 -14.98 7.02
C HIS A 64 17.22 -14.91 8.34
N ASP A 65 17.27 -13.77 9.02
CA ASP A 65 16.58 -13.54 10.30
C ASP A 65 15.10 -13.14 10.14
N GLY A 66 14.55 -13.21 8.92
CA GLY A 66 13.17 -12.81 8.62
C GLY A 66 12.95 -11.30 8.59
N ILE A 67 14.00 -10.49 8.68
CA ILE A 67 13.95 -9.03 8.65
C ILE A 67 14.00 -8.56 7.18
N TRP A 68 13.26 -7.51 6.86
CA TRP A 68 13.28 -6.90 5.53
C TRP A 68 14.67 -6.37 5.19
N GLY A 69 15.24 -6.86 4.11
CA GLY A 69 16.48 -6.34 3.55
C GLY A 69 16.29 -4.91 3.02
N LYS A 70 17.32 -4.07 3.18
CA LYS A 70 17.28 -2.70 2.65
C LYS A 70 17.20 -2.72 1.13
N ASP A 71 16.10 -2.19 0.56
CA ASP A 71 15.89 -2.07 -0.88
C ASP A 71 15.04 -0.83 -1.19
N GLU A 72 15.68 0.33 -1.34
CA GLU A 72 14.99 1.62 -1.56
C GLU A 72 14.32 1.71 -2.94
N GLU A 73 14.66 0.84 -3.88
CA GLU A 73 14.00 0.75 -5.19
C GLU A 73 12.71 -0.10 -5.15
N ASN A 74 12.45 -0.75 -4.01
CA ASN A 74 11.22 -1.51 -3.79
C ASN A 74 10.13 -0.61 -3.19
N PRO A 75 8.94 -0.50 -3.81
CA PRO A 75 7.91 0.42 -3.37
C PRO A 75 7.31 0.06 -2.00
N LEU A 76 7.25 -1.23 -1.65
CA LEU A 76 6.75 -1.65 -0.33
C LEU A 76 7.77 -1.34 0.77
N TYR A 77 9.06 -1.65 0.53
CA TYR A 77 10.11 -1.29 1.47
C TYR A 77 10.12 0.23 1.72
N TRP A 78 10.01 1.01 0.67
CA TRP A 78 9.99 2.47 0.76
C TRP A 78 8.83 2.96 1.63
N MET A 79 7.60 2.48 1.39
CA MET A 79 6.42 2.93 2.13
C MET A 79 6.37 2.46 3.59
N VAL A 80 6.83 1.24 3.86
CA VAL A 80 6.70 0.61 5.19
C VAL A 80 7.90 0.91 6.07
N GLN A 81 9.12 0.75 5.56
CA GLN A 81 10.33 0.83 6.36
C GLN A 81 10.97 2.23 6.31
N LYS A 82 11.04 2.84 5.14
CA LYS A 82 11.69 4.14 4.96
C LYS A 82 10.77 5.30 5.33
N GLU A 83 9.66 5.44 4.65
CA GLU A 83 8.74 6.57 4.82
C GLU A 83 7.71 6.33 5.94
N LYS A 84 7.45 5.08 6.30
CA LYS A 84 6.51 4.69 7.37
C LYS A 84 5.12 5.33 7.21
N VAL A 85 4.64 5.41 5.97
CA VAL A 85 3.30 5.88 5.64
C VAL A 85 2.28 4.75 5.71
N ALA A 86 2.72 3.51 5.53
CA ALA A 86 1.91 2.31 5.69
C ALA A 86 2.31 1.58 6.98
N LEU A 87 1.35 1.37 7.86
CA LEU A 87 1.54 0.86 9.22
C LEU A 87 0.89 -0.53 9.39
N PRO A 88 1.45 -1.38 10.26
CA PRO A 88 0.81 -2.64 10.62
C PRO A 88 -0.41 -2.38 11.49
N LEU A 89 -1.39 -3.29 11.43
CA LEU A 89 -2.56 -3.25 12.28
C LEU A 89 -2.25 -3.90 13.64
N TYR A 90 -2.62 -3.25 14.73
CA TYR A 90 -2.44 -3.72 16.11
C TYR A 90 -1.00 -4.12 16.44
N PRO A 91 -0.03 -3.20 16.34
CA PRO A 91 1.38 -3.48 16.62
C PRO A 91 1.62 -4.01 18.05
N GLN A 92 0.74 -3.71 19.00
CA GLN A 92 0.79 -4.20 20.37
C GLN A 92 0.63 -5.73 20.49
N PHE A 93 0.16 -6.42 19.46
CA PHE A 93 0.08 -7.89 19.47
C PHE A 93 1.44 -8.57 19.24
N GLY A 94 2.47 -7.80 18.86
CA GLY A 94 3.81 -8.34 18.60
C GLY A 94 3.87 -9.28 17.40
N THR A 95 2.86 -9.27 16.52
CA THR A 95 2.84 -10.05 15.29
C THR A 95 3.55 -9.28 14.17
N GLU A 96 4.08 -10.00 13.19
CA GLU A 96 4.73 -9.44 12.00
C GLU A 96 3.87 -9.68 10.77
N PRO A 97 2.81 -8.84 10.55
CA PRO A 97 1.88 -9.05 9.45
C PRO A 97 2.52 -8.67 8.11
N ASN A 98 2.14 -9.40 7.05
CA ASN A 98 2.49 -9.07 5.67
C ASN A 98 1.49 -8.10 5.01
N ILE A 99 0.61 -7.48 5.78
CA ILE A 99 -0.38 -6.50 5.31
C ILE A 99 -0.22 -5.23 6.12
N PHE A 100 -0.04 -4.12 5.40
CA PHE A 100 0.11 -2.80 5.96
C PHE A 100 -0.97 -1.87 5.41
N TYR A 101 -1.28 -0.83 6.13
CA TYR A 101 -2.36 0.10 5.80
C TYR A 101 -1.86 1.54 5.86
N ILE A 102 -2.25 2.34 4.88
CA ILE A 102 -2.18 3.80 5.00
C ILE A 102 -3.39 4.23 5.83
N PRO A 103 -3.20 4.84 7.01
CA PRO A 103 -4.32 5.21 7.89
C PRO A 103 -5.27 6.20 7.21
N PRO A 104 -6.60 6.01 7.31
CA PRO A 104 -7.56 6.93 6.71
C PRO A 104 -7.60 8.27 7.45
N ARG A 105 -7.53 9.39 6.73
CA ARG A 105 -7.49 10.74 7.31
C ARG A 105 -8.80 11.19 7.98
N TRP A 106 -9.91 10.58 7.61
CA TRP A 106 -11.26 10.95 8.04
C TRP A 106 -11.75 10.26 9.31
N ALA A 107 -11.07 9.19 9.76
CA ALA A 107 -11.45 8.44 10.95
C ALA A 107 -10.98 9.17 12.24
N PRO A 108 -11.70 9.01 13.37
CA PRO A 108 -11.31 9.61 14.64
C PRO A 108 -9.90 9.18 15.09
N ARG A 109 -9.08 10.14 15.51
CA ARG A 109 -7.67 9.93 15.86
C ARG A 109 -7.47 8.95 17.00
N ALA A 110 -8.28 9.00 18.04
CA ALA A 110 -8.21 8.06 19.16
C ALA A 110 -8.39 6.60 18.69
N TYR A 111 -9.31 6.37 17.77
CA TYR A 111 -9.51 5.05 17.18
C TYR A 111 -8.33 4.59 16.34
N LEU A 112 -7.79 5.48 15.50
CA LEU A 112 -6.63 5.18 14.66
C LEU A 112 -5.37 4.90 15.50
N THR A 113 -5.16 5.64 16.58
CA THR A 113 -4.03 5.40 17.51
C THR A 113 -4.14 4.03 18.17
N GLN A 114 -5.35 3.62 18.54
CA GLN A 114 -5.59 2.28 19.09
C GLN A 114 -5.27 1.19 18.05
N MET A 115 -5.59 1.40 16.78
CA MET A 115 -5.38 0.41 15.71
C MET A 115 -3.94 0.35 15.21
N PHE A 116 -3.29 1.49 15.06
CA PHE A 116 -1.99 1.61 14.36
C PHE A 116 -0.83 2.02 15.27
N GLY A 117 -1.12 2.36 16.53
CA GLY A 117 -0.11 2.82 17.47
C GLY A 117 0.27 4.30 17.31
N PRO A 118 1.31 4.76 18.03
CA PRO A 118 1.65 6.18 18.15
C PRO A 118 2.19 6.83 16.88
N GLY A 119 2.61 6.04 15.88
CA GLY A 119 3.11 6.56 14.59
C GLY A 119 2.03 7.04 13.62
N VAL A 120 0.75 6.94 13.98
CA VAL A 120 -0.37 7.21 13.09
C VAL A 120 -0.46 8.67 12.63
N GLU A 121 -0.16 9.64 13.49
CA GLU A 121 -0.22 11.06 13.14
C GLU A 121 0.83 11.41 12.07
N GLN A 122 2.07 10.94 12.26
CA GLN A 122 3.13 11.15 11.27
C GLN A 122 2.81 10.49 9.92
N ALA A 123 2.22 9.30 9.94
CA ALA A 123 1.80 8.62 8.71
C ALA A 123 0.70 9.41 7.97
N ILE A 124 -0.27 9.97 8.71
CA ILE A 124 -1.34 10.79 8.14
C ILE A 124 -0.79 12.11 7.60
N ASP A 125 0.14 12.76 8.29
CA ASP A 125 0.75 14.00 7.83
C ASP A 125 1.53 13.79 6.53
N ARG A 126 2.33 12.70 6.44
CA ARG A 126 3.01 12.32 5.20
C ARG A 126 2.04 12.06 4.05
N TYR A 127 0.91 11.42 4.33
CA TYR A 127 -0.11 11.17 3.32
C TYR A 127 -0.94 12.42 2.98
N SER A 128 -1.03 13.40 3.88
CA SER A 128 -1.73 14.68 3.66
C SER A 128 -0.92 15.64 2.81
N ALA A 129 0.40 15.62 2.97
CA ALA A 129 1.34 16.36 2.15
C ALA A 129 2.36 15.39 1.52
N PRO A 130 1.91 14.53 0.58
CA PRO A 130 2.75 13.48 0.04
C PRO A 130 3.97 14.05 -0.70
N SER A 131 5.11 13.42 -0.46
CA SER A 131 6.33 13.68 -1.21
C SER A 131 6.15 13.29 -2.68
N ARG A 132 7.05 13.79 -3.54
CA ARG A 132 7.11 13.43 -4.96
C ARG A 132 7.16 11.92 -5.18
N GLU A 133 7.97 11.23 -4.38
CA GLU A 133 8.11 9.78 -4.43
C GLU A 133 6.84 9.06 -3.99
N LEU A 134 6.20 9.54 -2.90
CA LEU A 134 4.95 8.95 -2.44
C LEU A 134 3.84 9.09 -3.50
N MET A 135 3.73 10.25 -4.15
CA MET A 135 2.77 10.44 -5.24
C MET A 135 3.02 9.47 -6.39
N ALA A 136 4.27 9.29 -6.77
CA ALA A 136 4.66 8.35 -7.81
C ALA A 136 4.28 6.90 -7.46
N ILE A 137 4.57 6.47 -6.23
CA ILE A 137 4.23 5.12 -5.74
C ILE A 137 2.71 4.92 -5.66
N LEU A 138 1.95 5.94 -5.23
CA LEU A 138 0.48 5.86 -5.21
C LEU A 138 -0.12 5.70 -6.61
N GLN A 139 0.49 6.26 -7.64
CA GLN A 139 0.07 6.00 -9.02
C GLN A 139 0.36 4.57 -9.47
N LEU A 140 1.46 3.97 -9.01
CA LEU A 140 1.68 2.54 -9.25
C LEU A 140 0.57 1.66 -8.66
N PHE A 141 0.03 2.00 -7.47
CA PHE A 141 -1.14 1.32 -6.90
C PHE A 141 -2.32 1.25 -7.87
N ARG A 142 -2.64 2.38 -8.50
CA ARG A 142 -3.79 2.48 -9.40
C ARG A 142 -3.59 1.72 -10.71
N ALA A 143 -2.37 1.66 -11.19
CA ALA A 143 -2.02 1.09 -12.48
C ALA A 143 -1.59 -0.37 -12.43
N GLN A 144 -1.32 -0.91 -11.24
CA GLN A 144 -0.75 -2.25 -11.06
C GLN A 144 -1.66 -3.36 -11.63
N ARG A 145 -1.03 -4.34 -12.32
CA ARG A 145 -1.64 -5.58 -12.80
C ARG A 145 -0.79 -6.80 -12.47
N GLU A 146 0.51 -6.62 -12.39
CA GLU A 146 1.49 -7.64 -11.99
C GLU A 146 2.12 -7.24 -10.66
N VAL A 147 2.81 -8.16 -10.01
CA VAL A 147 3.56 -7.87 -8.77
C VAL A 147 4.75 -6.98 -9.10
N ILE A 148 4.82 -5.81 -8.46
CA ILE A 148 5.92 -4.86 -8.65
C ILE A 148 7.04 -5.19 -7.68
N TYR A 149 8.25 -5.34 -8.21
CA TYR A 149 9.45 -5.60 -7.43
C TYR A 149 10.33 -4.36 -7.28
N LYS A 150 10.46 -3.57 -8.36
CA LYS A 150 11.21 -2.31 -8.38
C LYS A 150 10.46 -1.22 -9.10
N TYR A 151 10.77 0.03 -8.77
CA TYR A 151 10.22 1.18 -9.47
C TYR A 151 11.31 2.20 -9.84
N GLN A 152 11.00 3.01 -10.85
CA GLN A 152 11.81 4.13 -11.30
C GLN A 152 10.92 5.33 -11.57
N ILE A 153 11.39 6.52 -11.18
CA ILE A 153 10.71 7.79 -11.44
C ILE A 153 11.51 8.59 -12.47
N LYS A 154 10.85 8.95 -13.56
CA LYS A 154 11.35 9.95 -14.51
C LYS A 154 10.70 11.29 -14.18
N LYS A 155 11.52 12.24 -13.75
CA LYS A 155 11.05 13.55 -13.26
C LYS A 155 10.43 14.38 -14.37
N GLY A 156 9.21 14.87 -14.12
CA GLY A 156 8.46 15.80 -14.96
C GLY A 156 8.35 17.21 -14.35
N PRO A 157 7.69 18.14 -15.05
CA PRO A 157 7.45 19.49 -14.57
C PRO A 157 6.42 19.51 -13.41
N LYS A 158 6.48 20.57 -12.60
CA LYS A 158 5.45 20.82 -11.57
C LYS A 158 4.14 21.22 -12.25
N ILE A 159 3.03 20.58 -11.84
CA ILE A 159 1.68 20.80 -12.38
C ILE A 159 0.70 21.37 -11.36
N TYR A 160 0.98 21.23 -10.06
CA TYR A 160 0.08 21.70 -9.01
C TYR A 160 0.86 22.05 -7.74
N GLU A 161 0.36 23.07 -7.01
CA GLU A 161 0.89 23.47 -5.71
C GLU A 161 -0.25 23.96 -4.81
N LYS A 162 -0.23 23.57 -3.54
CA LYS A 162 -1.17 24.00 -2.52
C LYS A 162 -0.52 24.01 -1.14
N LYS A 163 -0.95 24.94 -0.27
CA LYS A 163 -0.60 24.92 1.16
C LYS A 163 -1.55 23.99 1.91
N VAL A 164 -0.99 23.06 2.67
CA VAL A 164 -1.70 22.07 3.51
C VAL A 164 -1.33 22.33 4.97
N THR A 165 -2.30 22.20 5.86
CA THR A 165 -2.08 22.26 7.31
C THR A 165 -1.93 20.83 7.84
N LEU A 166 -0.86 20.59 8.57
CA LEU A 166 -0.56 19.30 9.21
C LEU A 166 -1.27 19.18 10.57
N SER A 167 -1.17 18.01 11.19
CA SER A 167 -1.82 17.70 12.47
C SER A 167 -1.35 18.58 13.63
N ASP A 168 -0.10 19.05 13.59
CA ASP A 168 0.50 19.99 14.56
C ASP A 168 0.13 21.46 14.33
N GLY A 169 -0.68 21.76 13.29
CA GLY A 169 -1.08 23.10 12.87
C GLY A 169 -0.05 23.82 11.98
N SER A 170 1.11 23.23 11.73
CA SER A 170 2.09 23.76 10.78
C SER A 170 1.56 23.74 9.34
N LYS A 171 2.08 24.62 8.49
CA LYS A 171 1.73 24.67 7.08
C LYS A 171 2.91 24.26 6.22
N THR A 172 2.65 23.35 5.29
CA THR A 172 3.63 22.89 4.31
C THR A 172 3.08 23.02 2.90
N ALA A 173 3.96 23.06 1.90
CA ALA A 173 3.56 23.04 0.50
C ALA A 173 3.37 21.59 0.04
N LEU A 174 2.21 21.31 -0.55
CA LEU A 174 1.97 20.13 -1.35
C LEU A 174 2.28 20.48 -2.80
N GLU A 175 3.27 19.82 -3.38
CA GLU A 175 3.64 20.00 -4.77
C GLU A 175 3.43 18.70 -5.55
N ILE A 176 2.81 18.79 -6.72
CA ILE A 176 2.60 17.64 -7.62
C ILE A 176 3.33 17.89 -8.92
N PHE A 177 4.04 16.87 -9.38
CA PHE A 177 4.84 16.89 -10.59
C PHE A 177 4.30 15.85 -11.58
N ASN A 178 4.30 16.16 -12.85
CA ASN A 178 3.93 15.23 -13.93
C ASN A 178 5.04 14.21 -14.18
N ASP A 179 5.27 13.38 -13.17
CA ASP A 179 6.29 12.33 -13.21
C ASP A 179 5.79 11.10 -13.96
N THR A 180 6.66 10.49 -14.74
CA THR A 180 6.41 9.16 -15.28
C THR A 180 7.01 8.13 -14.34
N VAL A 181 6.18 7.17 -13.90
CA VAL A 181 6.58 6.10 -12.99
C VAL A 181 6.53 4.77 -13.72
N ILE A 182 7.59 4.00 -13.58
CA ILE A 182 7.76 2.71 -14.23
C ILE A 182 7.95 1.66 -13.14
N GLY A 183 7.17 0.60 -13.19
CA GLY A 183 7.32 -0.57 -12.34
C GLY A 183 7.90 -1.75 -13.11
N TYR A 184 8.73 -2.51 -12.43
CA TYR A 184 9.39 -3.70 -12.96
C TYR A 184 9.04 -4.91 -12.10
N ASN A 185 8.83 -6.05 -12.75
CA ASN A 185 8.62 -7.31 -12.07
C ASN A 185 9.95 -7.93 -11.57
N GLU A 186 9.89 -9.10 -10.93
CA GLU A 186 11.05 -9.80 -10.41
C GLU A 186 12.08 -10.20 -11.47
N LYS A 187 11.67 -10.37 -12.73
CA LYS A 187 12.53 -10.66 -13.87
C LYS A 187 13.14 -9.40 -14.50
N GLY A 188 12.88 -8.22 -13.91
CA GLY A 188 13.36 -6.94 -14.42
C GLY A 188 12.64 -6.44 -15.69
N LYS A 189 11.53 -7.09 -16.08
CA LYS A 189 10.70 -6.66 -17.20
C LYS A 189 9.76 -5.54 -16.74
N GLU A 190 9.62 -4.49 -17.55
CA GLU A 190 8.62 -3.45 -17.33
C GLU A 190 7.21 -4.06 -17.35
N CYS A 191 6.47 -3.89 -16.26
CA CYS A 191 5.12 -4.42 -16.10
C CYS A 191 4.06 -3.32 -15.97
N VAL A 192 4.47 -2.10 -15.64
CA VAL A 192 3.55 -0.96 -15.54
C VAL A 192 4.27 0.34 -15.86
N ARG A 193 3.60 1.23 -16.60
CA ARG A 193 4.03 2.61 -16.82
C ARG A 193 2.82 3.52 -16.65
N THR A 194 2.99 4.57 -15.84
CA THR A 194 1.93 5.54 -15.57
C THR A 194 2.53 6.93 -15.37
N THR A 195 1.68 7.95 -15.44
CA THR A 195 2.06 9.34 -15.16
C THR A 195 1.26 9.89 -13.98
N VAL A 196 1.85 10.81 -13.24
CA VAL A 196 1.15 11.60 -12.22
C VAL A 196 0.57 12.81 -12.93
N ASP A 197 -0.67 12.71 -13.39
CA ASP A 197 -1.33 13.70 -14.26
C ASP A 197 -2.56 14.35 -13.62
N GLU A 198 -3.06 13.81 -12.50
CA GLU A 198 -4.20 14.36 -11.79
C GLU A 198 -3.77 15.09 -10.51
N PRO A 199 -4.25 16.32 -10.27
CA PRO A 199 -4.11 16.93 -8.96
C PRO A 199 -4.89 16.14 -7.92
N MET A 200 -4.48 16.18 -6.67
CA MET A 200 -5.23 15.53 -5.59
C MET A 200 -6.65 16.06 -5.54
N TYR A 201 -7.62 15.16 -5.69
CA TYR A 201 -9.02 15.51 -5.55
C TYR A 201 -9.33 15.87 -4.10
N GLU A 202 -9.75 17.09 -3.88
CA GLU A 202 -10.35 17.53 -2.61
C GLU A 202 -11.85 17.31 -2.66
N ARG A 203 -12.35 16.52 -1.72
CA ARG A 203 -13.79 16.49 -1.51
C ARG A 203 -14.22 17.88 -1.08
N PRO A 204 -15.15 18.54 -1.80
CA PRO A 204 -15.82 19.69 -1.25
C PRO A 204 -16.38 19.28 0.11
N GLY A 205 -16.39 20.20 1.09
CA GLY A 205 -16.73 19.93 2.50
C GLY A 205 -18.15 19.40 2.70
N ILE A 206 -18.47 18.30 2.08
CA ILE A 206 -19.64 17.51 2.37
C ILE A 206 -19.34 16.84 3.70
N HIS A 207 -19.86 17.42 4.75
CA HIS A 207 -19.96 16.75 6.02
C HIS A 207 -20.82 15.51 5.78
N PHE A 208 -20.21 14.33 5.79
CA PHE A 208 -20.97 13.13 6.06
C PHE A 208 -21.47 13.31 7.48
N ASN A 209 -22.68 13.84 7.61
CA ASN A 209 -23.38 13.74 8.85
C ASN A 209 -23.37 12.24 9.18
N SER A 210 -22.66 11.94 10.25
CA SER A 210 -22.75 10.65 10.92
C SER A 210 -24.22 10.18 10.93
N ILE A 211 -24.43 9.03 10.37
CA ILE A 211 -25.59 8.22 10.71
C ILE A 211 -25.47 7.86 12.17
#